data_7e5b7ff9681a257bbd96b1b101b3e5cc
#
_entry.id   7e5b7ff9681a257bbd96b1b101b3e5cc
#
_cell.length_a   1.000
_cell.length_b   1.000
_cell.length_c   1.000
_cell.angle_alpha   90.00
_cell.angle_beta   90.00
_cell.angle_gamma   90.00
#
_symmetry.space_group_name_H-M   'P 1'
#
loop_
_entity.id
_entity.type
_entity.pdbx_description
1 polymer ?
#
loop_
_entity_poly.entity_id
_entity_poly.type
_entity_poly.pdbx_seq_one_letter_code
_entity_poly.pdbx_strand_id
1 'polypeptide(L)'
;GVHLSYDAAQKFNRCRISIHFAFPARRETATAHALLPLVMERGYADCPDMTQMTKKLARLYGADLTVDARPMGCSHNLCVSITGIKDQFALEGEKLTQEYAALALGTAFHPYFVGGTFDPEAVGIEKQMLRKALEDEVNDKRLYCQRQANREFFGDSPAGVRQEGCLEEVDGLTPEALTEAYYEMLRTANIELIVLGCDEAST
;
A
#
# COMPACT_ATOMS: atom_id res chain seq x y z
N GLY A 1 -9.69 -15.87 0.44
CA GLY A 1 -11.06 -15.33 0.36
C GLY A 1 -11.06 -13.82 0.55
N VAL A 2 -12.17 -13.16 0.21
CA VAL A 2 -12.35 -11.71 0.42
C VAL A 2 -13.40 -11.54 1.51
N HIS A 3 -13.09 -10.72 2.52
CA HIS A 3 -14.00 -10.35 3.59
C HIS A 3 -14.30 -8.85 3.51
N LEU A 4 -15.56 -8.47 3.75
CA LEU A 4 -15.98 -7.08 3.84
C LEU A 4 -16.47 -6.80 5.26
N SER A 5 -15.89 -5.77 5.88
CA SER A 5 -16.29 -5.25 7.20
C SER A 5 -16.77 -3.80 7.03
N TYR A 6 -17.92 -3.48 7.62
CA TYR A 6 -18.53 -2.15 7.55
C TYR A 6 -18.89 -1.64 8.94
N ASP A 7 -18.57 -0.36 9.21
CA ASP A 7 -19.01 0.36 10.40
C ASP A 7 -19.37 1.81 10.03
N ALA A 8 -20.60 2.21 10.27
CA ALA A 8 -21.10 3.55 9.97
C ALA A 8 -20.38 4.67 10.74
N ALA A 9 -19.80 4.39 11.90
CA ALA A 9 -18.97 5.30 12.71
C ALA A 9 -19.48 6.76 12.72
N GLN A 10 -20.75 6.98 13.08
CA GLN A 10 -21.48 8.25 12.91
C GLN A 10 -20.85 9.46 13.61
N LYS A 11 -20.05 9.22 14.66
CA LYS A 11 -19.38 10.29 15.43
C LYS A 11 -18.24 10.98 14.68
N PHE A 12 -17.78 10.44 13.54
CA PHE A 12 -16.67 11.00 12.78
C PHE A 12 -17.18 11.71 11.53
N ASN A 13 -16.52 12.82 11.16
CA ASN A 13 -16.81 13.59 9.97
C ASN A 13 -16.04 13.09 8.72
N ARG A 14 -15.22 12.08 8.88
CA ARG A 14 -14.44 11.46 7.80
C ARG A 14 -14.86 10.01 7.62
N CYS A 15 -14.75 9.54 6.41
CA CYS A 15 -14.84 8.12 6.08
C CYS A 15 -13.45 7.59 5.65
N ARG A 16 -13.26 6.29 5.82
CA ARG A 16 -12.07 5.58 5.38
C ARG A 16 -12.47 4.28 4.72
N ILE A 17 -11.86 4.03 3.57
CA ILE A 17 -11.91 2.74 2.90
C ILE A 17 -10.49 2.19 2.88
N SER A 18 -10.30 0.96 3.34
CA SER A 18 -9.00 0.30 3.31
C SER A 18 -9.11 -1.13 2.82
N ILE A 19 -8.12 -1.54 2.03
CA ILE A 19 -7.99 -2.88 1.47
C ILE A 19 -6.69 -3.46 2.01
N HIS A 20 -6.81 -4.53 2.77
CA HIS A 20 -5.71 -5.21 3.42
C HIS A 20 -5.41 -6.51 2.70
N PHE A 21 -4.14 -6.73 2.39
CA PHE A 21 -3.61 -7.95 1.81
C PHE A 21 -2.68 -8.59 2.83
N ALA A 22 -3.17 -9.58 3.56
CA ALA A 22 -2.36 -10.36 4.50
C ALA A 22 -1.81 -11.60 3.81
N PHE A 23 -0.50 -11.67 3.60
CA PHE A 23 0.19 -12.74 2.89
C PHE A 23 1.42 -13.24 3.67
N PRO A 24 1.88 -14.49 3.43
CA PRO A 24 3.01 -15.06 4.16
C PRO A 24 4.28 -14.23 3.97
N ALA A 25 4.99 -13.95 5.08
CA ALA A 25 6.31 -13.33 5.02
C ALA A 25 7.34 -14.33 4.50
N ARG A 26 8.01 -13.99 3.38
CA ARG A 26 9.06 -14.79 2.75
C ARG A 26 10.28 -13.92 2.48
N ARG A 27 11.46 -14.46 2.79
CA ARG A 27 12.73 -13.72 2.62
C ARG A 27 12.99 -13.39 1.15
N GLU A 28 12.70 -14.32 0.25
CA GLU A 28 12.96 -14.23 -1.18
C GLU A 28 12.19 -13.10 -1.88
N THR A 29 11.04 -12.72 -1.33
CA THR A 29 10.18 -11.68 -1.91
C THR A 29 10.08 -10.43 -1.05
N ALA A 30 10.74 -10.41 0.11
CA ALA A 30 10.61 -9.32 1.09
C ALA A 30 11.00 -7.96 0.51
N THR A 31 12.10 -7.88 -0.24
CA THR A 31 12.59 -6.62 -0.83
C THR A 31 11.68 -6.13 -1.96
N ALA A 32 11.11 -7.04 -2.76
CA ALA A 32 10.10 -6.69 -3.76
C ALA A 32 8.80 -6.18 -3.09
N HIS A 33 8.36 -6.85 -2.02
CA HIS A 33 7.18 -6.41 -1.25
C HIS A 33 7.41 -5.08 -0.49
N ALA A 34 8.66 -4.75 -0.14
CA ALA A 34 9.00 -3.44 0.43
C ALA A 34 8.91 -2.31 -0.61
N LEU A 35 9.25 -2.59 -1.88
CA LEU A 35 9.17 -1.63 -2.98
C LEU A 35 7.74 -1.46 -3.50
N LEU A 36 6.93 -2.52 -3.43
CA LEU A 36 5.60 -2.57 -4.03
C LEU A 36 4.67 -1.41 -3.61
N PRO A 37 4.49 -1.09 -2.31
CA PRO A 37 3.63 0.01 -1.89
C PRO A 37 4.10 1.36 -2.44
N LEU A 38 5.40 1.61 -2.51
CA LEU A 38 5.96 2.86 -3.01
C LEU A 38 5.60 3.08 -4.49
N VAL A 39 5.69 2.03 -5.30
CA VAL A 39 5.35 2.11 -6.73
C VAL A 39 3.84 2.19 -6.93
N MET A 40 3.03 1.45 -6.15
CA MET A 40 1.57 1.48 -6.24
C MET A 40 0.98 2.83 -5.87
N GLU A 41 1.58 3.55 -4.91
CA GLU A 41 1.10 4.87 -4.48
C GLU A 41 1.27 5.94 -5.57
N ARG A 42 2.17 5.76 -6.53
CA ARG A 42 2.44 6.74 -7.60
C ARG A 42 1.29 6.90 -8.57
N GLY A 43 0.50 5.85 -8.79
CA GLY A 43 -0.61 5.91 -9.73
C GLY A 43 -1.23 4.54 -10.03
N TYR A 44 -2.33 4.59 -10.75
CA TYR A 44 -3.04 3.41 -11.24
C TYR A 44 -3.53 3.66 -12.67
N ALA A 45 -4.19 2.69 -13.31
CA ALA A 45 -4.52 2.73 -14.74
C ALA A 45 -5.19 4.02 -15.21
N ASP A 46 -6.15 4.58 -14.43
CA ASP A 46 -6.85 5.83 -14.80
C ASP A 46 -6.11 7.11 -14.38
N CYS A 47 -5.10 6.99 -13.52
CA CYS A 47 -4.25 8.08 -13.06
C CYS A 47 -2.80 7.60 -13.01
N PRO A 48 -2.12 7.54 -14.17
CA PRO A 48 -0.85 6.86 -14.33
C PRO A 48 0.35 7.55 -13.67
N ASP A 49 0.21 8.80 -13.25
CA ASP A 49 1.29 9.58 -12.64
C ASP A 49 0.84 10.35 -11.39
N MET A 50 1.81 10.72 -10.56
CA MET A 50 1.56 11.46 -9.31
C MET A 50 0.88 12.80 -9.51
N THR A 51 1.08 13.47 -10.66
CA THR A 51 0.44 14.77 -10.95
C THR A 51 -1.05 14.59 -11.13
N GLN A 52 -1.46 13.57 -11.89
CA GLN A 52 -2.88 13.25 -12.09
C GLN A 52 -3.52 12.75 -10.79
N MET A 53 -2.81 11.90 -10.04
CA MET A 53 -3.24 11.44 -8.73
C MET A 53 -3.47 12.59 -7.76
N THR A 54 -2.50 13.49 -7.62
CA THR A 54 -2.60 14.67 -6.75
C THR A 54 -3.76 15.58 -7.15
N LYS A 55 -3.97 15.80 -8.45
CA LYS A 55 -5.12 16.58 -8.95
C LYS A 55 -6.45 15.90 -8.63
N LYS A 56 -6.53 14.57 -8.78
CA LYS A 56 -7.73 13.79 -8.43
C LYS A 56 -8.03 13.88 -6.94
N LEU A 57 -7.04 13.66 -6.08
CA LEU A 57 -7.18 13.78 -4.63
C LEU A 57 -7.58 15.20 -4.19
N ALA A 58 -7.01 16.23 -4.81
CA ALA A 58 -7.40 17.62 -4.54
C ALA A 58 -8.86 17.90 -4.89
N ARG A 59 -9.37 17.38 -6.02
CA ARG A 59 -10.80 17.45 -6.39
C ARG A 59 -11.71 16.70 -5.44
N LEU A 60 -11.20 15.68 -4.79
CA LEU A 60 -11.87 14.91 -3.75
C LEU A 60 -11.70 15.53 -2.35
N TYR A 61 -11.67 16.86 -2.29
CA TYR A 61 -11.56 17.67 -1.05
C TYR A 61 -10.30 17.36 -0.25
N GLY A 62 -9.20 17.08 -0.93
CA GLY A 62 -7.94 16.73 -0.28
C GLY A 62 -8.01 15.39 0.44
N ALA A 63 -8.63 14.40 -0.19
CA ALA A 63 -8.58 13.03 0.30
C ALA A 63 -7.13 12.54 0.35
N ASP A 64 -6.84 11.72 1.34
CA ASP A 64 -5.52 11.14 1.60
C ASP A 64 -5.51 9.68 1.18
N LEU A 65 -4.72 9.36 0.16
CA LEU A 65 -4.46 7.99 -0.28
C LEU A 65 -3.08 7.55 0.23
N THR A 66 -3.02 6.42 0.88
CA THR A 66 -1.77 5.82 1.34
C THR A 66 -1.69 4.35 0.96
N VAL A 67 -0.50 3.91 0.56
CA VAL A 67 -0.18 2.50 0.38
C VAL A 67 0.98 2.18 1.30
N ASP A 68 0.75 1.37 2.30
CA ASP A 68 1.80 0.96 3.25
C ASP A 68 1.88 -0.56 3.39
N ALA A 69 3.00 -1.03 3.90
CA ALA A 69 3.17 -2.41 4.29
C ALA A 69 3.65 -2.50 5.74
N ARG A 70 3.16 -3.50 6.47
CA ARG A 70 3.51 -3.71 7.89
C ARG A 70 3.68 -5.18 8.21
N PRO A 71 4.63 -5.54 9.10
CA PRO A 71 4.73 -6.90 9.61
C PRO A 71 3.53 -7.21 10.49
N MET A 72 3.01 -8.43 10.38
CA MET A 72 1.89 -8.94 11.17
C MET A 72 2.16 -10.39 11.59
N GLY A 73 2.97 -10.57 12.63
CA GLY A 73 3.43 -11.89 13.08
C GLY A 73 4.28 -12.58 12.01
N CYS A 74 3.80 -13.71 11.49
CA CYS A 74 4.44 -14.48 10.41
C CYS A 74 3.99 -14.06 9.00
N SER A 75 3.28 -12.94 8.89
CA SER A 75 2.74 -12.42 7.63
C SER A 75 3.16 -10.98 7.43
N HIS A 76 3.16 -10.53 6.20
CA HIS A 76 3.14 -9.11 5.85
C HIS A 76 1.72 -8.68 5.49
N ASN A 77 1.37 -7.45 5.82
CA ASN A 77 0.11 -6.84 5.44
C ASN A 77 0.38 -5.59 4.59
N LEU A 78 0.05 -5.63 3.30
CA LEU A 78 0.00 -4.44 2.46
C LEU A 78 -1.40 -3.84 2.58
N CYS A 79 -1.47 -2.54 2.82
CA CYS A 79 -2.72 -1.81 2.99
C CYS A 79 -2.80 -0.66 1.99
N VAL A 80 -3.83 -0.67 1.16
CA VAL A 80 -4.25 0.49 0.36
C VAL A 80 -5.38 1.16 1.10
N SER A 81 -5.23 2.42 1.49
CA SER A 81 -6.30 3.12 2.21
C SER A 81 -6.51 4.53 1.71
N ILE A 82 -7.77 4.95 1.65
CA ILE A 82 -8.16 6.31 1.36
C ILE A 82 -9.01 6.86 2.50
N THR A 83 -8.74 8.11 2.88
CA THR A 83 -9.49 8.81 3.93
C THR A 83 -9.91 10.18 3.41
N GLY A 84 -11.20 10.48 3.52
CA GLY A 84 -11.74 11.76 3.07
C GLY A 84 -12.95 12.21 3.91
N ILE A 85 -13.59 13.30 3.52
CA ILE A 85 -14.83 13.78 4.15
C ILE A 85 -16.01 12.90 3.72
N LYS A 86 -17.07 12.87 4.52
CA LYS A 86 -18.30 12.16 4.16
C LYS A 86 -19.07 12.88 3.06
N ASP A 87 -19.90 12.15 2.30
CA ASP A 87 -20.74 12.65 1.21
C ASP A 87 -21.62 13.84 1.65
N GLN A 88 -22.15 13.82 2.88
CA GLN A 88 -22.97 14.91 3.43
C GLN A 88 -22.25 16.27 3.54
N PHE A 89 -20.91 16.29 3.46
CA PHE A 89 -20.09 17.50 3.50
C PHE A 89 -19.63 17.96 2.10
N ALA A 90 -19.97 17.20 1.06
CA ALA A 90 -19.71 17.61 -0.32
C ALA A 90 -20.55 18.85 -0.69
N LEU A 91 -19.92 19.81 -1.36
CA LEU A 91 -20.55 21.11 -1.66
C LEU A 91 -21.60 21.02 -2.78
N GLU A 92 -21.39 20.13 -3.74
CA GLU A 92 -22.24 19.96 -4.94
C GLU A 92 -23.04 18.66 -4.91
N GLY A 93 -23.05 17.97 -3.78
CA GLY A 93 -23.76 16.70 -3.61
C GLY A 93 -23.08 15.52 -4.30
N GLU A 94 -21.75 15.57 -4.49
CA GLU A 94 -20.98 14.49 -5.07
C GLU A 94 -20.98 13.26 -4.15
N LYS A 95 -20.96 12.09 -4.75
CA LYS A 95 -20.86 10.81 -4.05
C LYS A 95 -19.41 10.42 -3.81
N LEU A 96 -18.78 11.12 -2.85
CA LEU A 96 -17.36 10.96 -2.56
C LEU A 96 -16.99 9.54 -2.15
N THR A 97 -17.85 8.84 -1.42
CA THR A 97 -17.63 7.46 -1.00
C THR A 97 -17.42 6.53 -2.21
N GLN A 98 -18.20 6.71 -3.29
CA GLN A 98 -18.05 5.92 -4.51
C GLN A 98 -16.72 6.24 -5.21
N GLU A 99 -16.33 7.51 -5.27
CA GLU A 99 -15.04 7.92 -5.85
C GLU A 99 -13.86 7.38 -5.02
N TYR A 100 -13.97 7.38 -3.68
CA TYR A 100 -12.96 6.79 -2.81
C TYR A 100 -12.85 5.29 -3.02
N ALA A 101 -13.97 4.58 -3.12
CA ALA A 101 -13.98 3.15 -3.40
C ALA A 101 -13.34 2.83 -4.77
N ALA A 102 -13.72 3.57 -5.82
CA ALA A 102 -13.14 3.40 -7.14
C ALA A 102 -11.61 3.64 -7.14
N LEU A 103 -11.15 4.66 -6.40
CA LEU A 103 -9.73 5.00 -6.33
C LEU A 103 -8.95 3.94 -5.54
N ALA A 104 -9.47 3.50 -4.39
CA ALA A 104 -8.83 2.45 -3.59
C ALA A 104 -8.75 1.12 -4.35
N LEU A 105 -9.86 0.70 -4.99
CA LEU A 105 -9.91 -0.51 -5.81
C LEU A 105 -9.02 -0.40 -7.04
N GLY A 106 -9.03 0.76 -7.71
CA GLY A 106 -8.14 1.04 -8.85
C GLY A 106 -6.67 0.90 -8.46
N THR A 107 -6.24 1.54 -7.39
CA THR A 107 -4.87 1.45 -6.89
C THR A 107 -4.49 0.01 -6.48
N ALA A 108 -5.42 -0.72 -5.86
CA ALA A 108 -5.17 -2.07 -5.36
C ALA A 108 -5.12 -3.13 -6.48
N PHE A 109 -6.03 -3.06 -7.47
CA PHE A 109 -6.25 -4.14 -8.43
C PHE A 109 -5.97 -3.78 -9.88
N HIS A 110 -5.80 -2.49 -10.19
CA HIS A 110 -5.51 -1.98 -11.52
C HIS A 110 -4.33 -1.02 -11.53
N PRO A 111 -3.14 -1.47 -11.03
CA PRO A 111 -1.94 -0.62 -11.05
C PRO A 111 -1.58 -0.22 -12.48
N TYR A 112 -0.85 0.87 -12.63
CA TYR A 112 -0.40 1.33 -13.94
C TYR A 112 0.74 0.45 -14.45
N PHE A 113 0.51 -0.23 -15.56
CA PHE A 113 1.48 -1.09 -16.24
C PHE A 113 1.88 -0.52 -17.59
N VAL A 114 3.17 -0.67 -17.92
CA VAL A 114 3.75 -0.36 -19.22
C VAL A 114 4.32 -1.65 -19.80
N GLY A 115 3.82 -2.05 -20.96
CA GLY A 115 4.27 -3.30 -21.59
C GLY A 115 3.96 -4.59 -20.78
N GLY A 116 3.01 -4.52 -19.85
CA GLY A 116 2.60 -5.66 -19.01
C GLY A 116 3.33 -5.77 -17.67
N THR A 117 4.22 -4.85 -17.35
CA THR A 117 4.92 -4.74 -16.06
C THR A 117 4.68 -3.38 -15.41
N PHE A 118 5.04 -3.23 -14.13
CA PHE A 118 5.10 -1.90 -13.53
C PHE A 118 5.98 -0.96 -14.37
N ASP A 119 5.63 0.33 -14.40
CA ASP A 119 6.38 1.33 -15.15
C ASP A 119 7.85 1.35 -14.73
N PRO A 120 8.81 1.08 -15.66
CA PRO A 120 10.24 1.05 -15.35
C PRO A 120 10.78 2.36 -14.77
N GLU A 121 10.23 3.51 -15.18
CA GLU A 121 10.63 4.80 -14.65
C GLU A 121 10.21 4.95 -13.19
N ALA A 122 8.95 4.63 -12.87
CA ALA A 122 8.44 4.62 -11.50
C ALA A 122 9.25 3.66 -10.60
N VAL A 123 9.49 2.44 -11.06
CA VAL A 123 10.31 1.46 -10.35
C VAL A 123 11.72 2.00 -10.10
N GLY A 124 12.35 2.63 -11.10
CA GLY A 124 13.69 3.19 -10.97
C GLY A 124 13.78 4.30 -9.91
N ILE A 125 12.80 5.18 -9.86
CA ILE A 125 12.73 6.26 -8.86
C ILE A 125 12.55 5.68 -7.45
N GLU A 126 11.58 4.79 -7.28
CA GLU A 126 11.27 4.25 -5.95
C GLU A 126 12.35 3.30 -5.42
N LYS A 127 13.09 2.61 -6.29
CA LYS A 127 14.31 1.88 -5.90
C LYS A 127 15.34 2.80 -5.25
N GLN A 128 15.55 3.99 -5.80
CA GLN A 128 16.49 4.95 -5.21
C GLN A 128 16.01 5.44 -3.84
N MET A 129 14.70 5.67 -3.71
CA MET A 129 14.11 6.09 -2.43
C MET A 129 14.20 4.97 -1.38
N LEU A 130 13.88 3.72 -1.75
CA LEU A 130 14.02 2.56 -0.87
C LEU A 130 15.49 2.36 -0.44
N ARG A 131 16.43 2.43 -1.40
CA ARG A 131 17.87 2.35 -1.12
C ARG A 131 18.27 3.37 -0.07
N LYS A 132 17.93 4.64 -0.30
CA LYS A 132 18.26 5.72 0.62
C LYS A 132 17.65 5.49 2.00
N ALA A 133 16.41 5.05 2.08
CA ALA A 133 15.76 4.75 3.35
C ALA A 133 16.47 3.62 4.12
N LEU A 134 16.96 2.60 3.42
CA LEU A 134 17.72 1.50 4.02
C LEU A 134 19.13 1.94 4.46
N GLU A 135 19.80 2.79 3.68
CA GLU A 135 21.11 3.37 4.03
C GLU A 135 21.00 4.30 5.25
N ASP A 136 19.94 5.08 5.33
CA ASP A 136 19.69 6.04 6.43
C ASP A 136 19.19 5.35 7.72
N GLU A 137 18.84 4.07 7.69
CA GLU A 137 18.34 3.33 8.86
C GLU A 137 19.27 3.42 10.07
N VAL A 138 20.58 3.39 9.86
CA VAL A 138 21.58 3.46 10.93
C VAL A 138 21.58 4.80 11.69
N ASN A 139 20.98 5.83 11.11
CA ASN A 139 20.88 7.16 11.72
C ASN A 139 19.81 7.19 12.83
N ASP A 140 18.74 6.38 12.72
CA ASP A 140 17.79 6.13 13.81
C ASP A 140 18.24 4.96 14.68
N LYS A 141 19.06 5.26 15.68
CA LYS A 141 19.64 4.25 16.58
C LYS A 141 18.59 3.41 17.31
N ARG A 142 17.44 3.99 17.65
CA ARG A 142 16.36 3.27 18.33
C ARG A 142 15.73 2.25 17.40
N LEU A 143 15.37 2.67 16.21
CA LEU A 143 14.77 1.81 15.19
C LEU A 143 15.76 0.71 14.77
N TYR A 144 17.02 1.08 14.56
CA TYR A 144 18.09 0.14 14.25
C TYR A 144 18.27 -0.93 15.34
N CYS A 145 18.37 -0.53 16.63
CA CYS A 145 18.45 -1.49 17.73
C CYS A 145 17.22 -2.41 17.81
N GLN A 146 16.03 -1.88 17.63
CA GLN A 146 14.80 -2.68 17.63
C GLN A 146 14.82 -3.73 16.51
N ARG A 147 15.25 -3.36 15.31
CA ARG A 147 15.35 -4.26 14.15
C ARG A 147 16.41 -5.34 14.38
N GLN A 148 17.55 -4.98 14.91
CA GLN A 148 18.60 -5.96 15.26
C GLN A 148 18.10 -6.93 16.35
N ALA A 149 17.42 -6.44 17.38
CA ALA A 149 16.84 -7.29 18.42
C ALA A 149 15.80 -8.27 17.84
N ASN A 150 14.93 -7.80 16.93
CA ASN A 150 13.97 -8.67 16.24
C ASN A 150 14.68 -9.74 15.41
N ARG A 151 15.72 -9.37 14.68
CA ARG A 151 16.51 -10.31 13.88
C ARG A 151 17.15 -11.40 14.75
N GLU A 152 17.77 -11.02 15.87
CA GLU A 152 18.39 -11.97 16.80
C GLU A 152 17.35 -12.87 17.48
N PHE A 153 16.20 -12.30 17.86
CA PHE A 153 15.15 -13.02 18.58
C PHE A 153 14.39 -14.01 17.68
N PHE A 154 14.01 -13.59 16.49
CA PHE A 154 13.19 -14.40 15.58
C PHE A 154 14.01 -15.24 14.59
N GLY A 155 15.29 -14.90 14.36
CA GLY A 155 16.19 -15.63 13.48
C GLY A 155 15.63 -15.82 12.06
N ASP A 156 15.68 -17.06 11.58
CA ASP A 156 15.20 -17.45 10.25
C ASP A 156 13.69 -17.76 10.19
N SER A 157 12.96 -17.53 11.29
CA SER A 157 11.50 -17.69 11.26
C SER A 157 10.82 -16.67 10.36
N PRO A 158 9.60 -16.91 9.88
CA PRO A 158 8.84 -15.93 9.10
C PRO A 158 8.64 -14.58 9.81
N ALA A 159 8.56 -14.57 11.15
CA ALA A 159 8.45 -13.34 11.94
C ALA A 159 9.76 -12.52 11.96
N GLY A 160 10.91 -13.13 11.63
CA GLY A 160 12.21 -12.48 11.48
C GLY A 160 12.47 -11.91 10.08
N VAL A 161 11.58 -12.15 9.13
CA VAL A 161 11.70 -11.60 7.78
C VAL A 161 11.52 -10.09 7.82
N ARG A 162 12.53 -9.37 7.33
CA ARG A 162 12.50 -7.91 7.26
C ARG A 162 11.51 -7.43 6.23
N GLN A 163 10.50 -6.72 6.67
CA GLN A 163 9.51 -6.11 5.78
C GLN A 163 10.11 -5.01 4.90
N GLU A 164 11.10 -4.29 5.40
CA GLU A 164 11.78 -3.21 4.67
C GLU A 164 12.72 -3.74 3.57
N GLY A 165 12.91 -5.05 3.50
CA GLY A 165 13.83 -5.68 2.55
C GLY A 165 15.30 -5.56 2.93
N CYS A 166 16.17 -5.89 1.99
CA CYS A 166 17.63 -5.88 2.13
C CYS A 166 18.26 -4.94 1.10
N LEU A 167 19.24 -4.13 1.55
CA LEU A 167 19.91 -3.14 0.72
C LEU A 167 20.61 -3.80 -0.50
N GLU A 168 21.21 -4.96 -0.26
CA GLU A 168 21.97 -5.70 -1.27
C GLU A 168 21.09 -6.23 -2.43
N GLU A 169 19.80 -6.41 -2.16
CA GLU A 169 18.83 -6.94 -3.13
C GLU A 169 18.16 -5.85 -3.96
N VAL A 170 18.17 -4.60 -3.49
CA VAL A 170 17.46 -3.50 -4.15
C VAL A 170 17.88 -3.34 -5.61
N ASP A 171 19.18 -3.43 -5.91
CA ASP A 171 19.68 -3.24 -7.28
C ASP A 171 19.20 -4.32 -8.24
N GLY A 172 19.02 -5.54 -7.75
CA GLY A 172 18.54 -6.67 -8.54
C GLY A 172 17.05 -6.64 -8.87
N LEU A 173 16.26 -5.75 -8.23
CA LEU A 173 14.83 -5.65 -8.51
C LEU A 173 14.56 -5.08 -9.90
N THR A 174 13.77 -5.79 -10.69
CA THR A 174 13.31 -5.37 -12.02
C THR A 174 11.79 -5.14 -12.02
N PRO A 175 11.26 -4.40 -13.00
CA PRO A 175 9.80 -4.24 -13.15
C PRO A 175 9.06 -5.58 -13.26
N GLU A 176 9.65 -6.57 -13.92
CA GLU A 176 9.10 -7.92 -14.06
C GLU A 176 9.04 -8.64 -12.71
N ALA A 177 10.14 -8.60 -11.93
CA ALA A 177 10.19 -9.22 -10.61
C ALA A 177 9.18 -8.57 -9.64
N LEU A 178 9.04 -7.24 -9.70
CA LEU A 178 8.05 -6.52 -8.91
C LEU A 178 6.61 -6.90 -9.31
N THR A 179 6.36 -7.04 -10.61
CA THR A 179 5.06 -7.45 -11.14
C THR A 179 4.71 -8.88 -10.72
N GLU A 180 5.68 -9.79 -10.73
CA GLU A 180 5.45 -11.16 -10.25
C GLU A 180 5.16 -11.18 -8.73
N ALA A 181 5.90 -10.38 -7.94
CA ALA A 181 5.64 -10.24 -6.51
C ALA A 181 4.22 -9.70 -6.22
N TYR A 182 3.74 -8.74 -7.02
CA TYR A 182 2.36 -8.25 -6.94
C TYR A 182 1.34 -9.36 -7.22
N TYR A 183 1.52 -10.13 -8.29
CA TYR A 183 0.60 -11.23 -8.61
C TYR A 183 0.71 -12.37 -7.59
N GLU A 184 1.89 -12.65 -7.05
CA GLU A 184 2.04 -13.63 -5.96
C GLU A 184 1.26 -13.18 -4.71
N MET A 185 1.38 -11.91 -4.34
CA MET A 185 0.59 -11.33 -3.25
C MET A 185 -0.90 -11.53 -3.50
N LEU A 186 -1.42 -11.19 -4.67
CA LEU A 186 -2.85 -11.38 -4.98
C LEU A 186 -3.30 -12.86 -4.92
N ARG A 187 -2.44 -13.80 -5.31
CA ARG A 187 -2.75 -15.24 -5.26
C ARG A 187 -2.74 -15.81 -3.86
N THR A 188 -1.93 -15.26 -2.96
CA THR A 188 -1.67 -15.85 -1.63
C THR A 188 -2.33 -15.09 -0.49
N ALA A 189 -2.72 -13.84 -0.70
CA ALA A 189 -3.26 -13.00 0.36
C ALA A 189 -4.67 -13.40 0.78
N ASN A 190 -4.93 -13.27 2.08
CA ASN A 190 -6.27 -13.05 2.59
C ASN A 190 -6.58 -11.56 2.45
N ILE A 191 -7.68 -11.25 1.76
CA ILE A 191 -8.06 -9.88 1.45
C ILE A 191 -9.18 -9.46 2.37
N GLU A 192 -8.99 -8.34 3.06
CA GLU A 192 -10.02 -7.73 3.90
C GLU A 192 -10.28 -6.30 3.43
N LEU A 193 -11.53 -6.01 3.08
CA LEU A 193 -12.02 -4.68 2.74
C LEU A 193 -12.72 -4.11 3.98
N ILE A 194 -12.27 -2.95 4.46
CA ILE A 194 -12.83 -2.31 5.64
C ILE A 194 -13.35 -0.93 5.23
N VAL A 195 -14.63 -0.68 5.50
CA VAL A 195 -15.31 0.58 5.22
C VAL A 195 -15.78 1.18 6.54
N LEU A 196 -15.24 2.36 6.88
CA LEU A 196 -15.52 3.04 8.14
C LEU A 196 -16.11 4.43 7.88
N GLY A 197 -17.23 4.74 8.54
CA GLY A 197 -17.80 6.08 8.57
C GLY A 197 -18.49 6.52 7.28
N CYS A 198 -18.69 5.63 6.31
CA CYS A 198 -19.46 5.93 5.10
C CYS A 198 -20.97 5.82 5.37
N ASP A 199 -21.78 6.52 4.60
CA ASP A 199 -23.23 6.44 4.71
C ASP A 199 -23.74 5.16 4.03
N GLU A 200 -24.74 4.47 4.65
CA GLU A 200 -25.28 3.19 4.16
C GLU A 200 -25.82 3.24 2.72
N ALA A 201 -26.28 4.41 2.28
CA ALA A 201 -26.78 4.60 0.91
C ALA A 201 -25.69 4.67 -0.16
N SER A 202 -24.42 4.70 0.24
CA SER A 202 -23.25 4.87 -0.65
C SER A 202 -22.42 3.59 -0.78
N THR A 203 -22.77 2.53 -0.05
CA THR A 203 -22.12 1.22 -0.07
C THR A 203 -22.90 0.23 -0.94
#